data_7205fec578f31fc07d5ef2f1f6545dfb
#
_entry.id   7205fec578f31fc07d5ef2f1f6545dfb
#
_cell.length_a   1.000
_cell.length_b   1.000
_cell.length_c   1.000
_cell.angle_alpha   90.00
_cell.angle_beta   90.00
_cell.angle_gamma   90.00
#
_symmetry.space_group_name_H-M   'P 1'
#
loop_
_entity.id
_entity.type
_entity.pdbx_description
1 polymer ?
#
loop_
_entity_poly.entity_id
_entity_poly.type
_entity_poly.pdbx_seq_one_letter_code
_entity_poly.pdbx_strand_id
1 'polypeptide(L)'
;MKKLKQIVCMGIGVLLSLCCLCSCGKDSGGKVVFTTAFGEDELFRIGEISCTMPEYMLYLTNMQNEYEDVFGTQIWELTYEDTTLQENVKDIALAQIAQMKSMYLLAKEKEVTLQAGEEERLALAAQEYYNSLSQTEIEAMGISQDMILQLYTEYALAQKVYEMIVSQVNPEISDDEARTVIVEQIVLKTSTKDYEGNVIEYSDATKEECRQKIQEIREMAVSGEYDFTELAGKYSEEDTIRSSLKKGDASPIIEDVVFDLETDEVSEVIESETGYHIIKCISTYDKAQTDANKLVIIEERKKEAFGMEYDAFVSKLARKLNDKLWKSVELIHLQDVKTSSFFEVYNKHFPVN
;
A
#
# COMPACT_ATOMS: atom_id res chain seq x y z
N MET A 1 -10.39 -1.90 17.94
CA MET A 1 -9.37 -1.26 17.08
C MET A 1 -8.08 -2.08 16.93
N LYS A 2 -7.49 -2.74 17.97
CA LYS A 2 -6.31 -3.61 17.81
C LYS A 2 -6.59 -4.90 17.00
N LYS A 3 -7.77 -5.51 17.14
CA LYS A 3 -8.17 -6.70 16.36
C LYS A 3 -8.44 -6.37 14.87
N LEU A 4 -8.96 -5.19 14.57
CA LEU A 4 -9.15 -4.72 13.19
C LEU A 4 -7.83 -4.58 12.43
N LYS A 5 -6.76 -4.09 13.08
CA LYS A 5 -5.41 -4.03 12.48
C LYS A 5 -4.79 -5.41 12.24
N GLN A 6 -5.12 -6.41 13.05
CA GLN A 6 -4.59 -7.77 12.89
C GLN A 6 -5.30 -8.57 11.79
N ILE A 7 -6.61 -8.40 11.62
CA ILE A 7 -7.39 -9.12 10.60
C ILE A 7 -7.08 -8.56 9.19
N VAL A 8 -6.94 -7.24 9.07
CA VAL A 8 -6.48 -6.58 7.84
C VAL A 8 -5.03 -6.98 7.50
N CYS A 9 -4.20 -7.34 8.48
CA CYS A 9 -2.80 -7.73 8.25
C CYS A 9 -2.59 -9.23 7.94
N MET A 10 -3.51 -10.14 8.25
CA MET A 10 -3.25 -11.59 8.12
C MET A 10 -3.67 -12.22 6.77
N GLY A 11 -4.67 -11.69 6.09
CA GLY A 11 -5.11 -12.21 4.78
C GLY A 11 -4.68 -11.35 3.58
N ILE A 12 -4.24 -10.14 3.83
CA ILE A 12 -4.07 -9.08 2.83
C ILE A 12 -2.61 -8.59 2.78
N GLY A 13 -1.76 -9.10 3.67
CA GLY A 13 -0.44 -8.54 3.99
C GLY A 13 0.57 -8.47 2.84
N VAL A 14 0.36 -9.14 1.72
CA VAL A 14 1.29 -9.09 0.56
C VAL A 14 0.68 -8.41 -0.67
N LEU A 15 -0.65 -8.38 -0.81
CA LEU A 15 -1.32 -7.85 -2.01
C LEU A 15 -1.96 -6.46 -1.83
N LEU A 16 -2.28 -6.03 -0.62
CA LEU A 16 -2.96 -4.74 -0.39
C LEU A 16 -2.05 -3.50 -0.41
N SER A 17 -0.75 -3.67 -0.40
CA SER A 17 0.18 -2.55 -0.57
C SER A 17 0.22 -1.99 -2.02
N LEU A 18 -0.37 -2.72 -2.99
CA LEU A 18 -0.37 -2.34 -4.41
C LEU A 18 -1.64 -1.63 -4.91
N CYS A 19 -2.66 -1.43 -4.07
CA CYS A 19 -3.95 -0.85 -4.51
C CYS A 19 -3.94 0.66 -4.83
N CYS A 20 -2.81 1.35 -4.85
CA CYS A 20 -2.77 2.80 -5.09
C CYS A 20 -2.42 3.23 -6.52
N LEU A 21 -2.46 2.34 -7.52
CA LEU A 21 -2.12 2.72 -8.89
C LEU A 21 -3.27 2.49 -9.88
N CYS A 22 -4.50 2.92 -9.55
CA CYS A 22 -5.54 3.11 -10.56
C CYS A 22 -5.37 4.48 -11.21
N SER A 23 -4.39 4.62 -12.13
CA SER A 23 -4.34 5.75 -13.04
C SER A 23 -5.19 5.42 -14.27
N CYS A 24 -6.36 6.02 -14.37
CA CYS A 24 -7.14 6.06 -15.61
C CYS A 24 -6.43 6.93 -16.67
N GLY A 25 -5.62 6.30 -17.51
CA GLY A 25 -5.11 6.93 -18.74
C GLY A 25 -6.14 6.88 -19.84
N LYS A 26 -6.49 8.05 -20.40
CA LYS A 26 -7.36 8.19 -21.58
C LYS A 26 -6.72 7.59 -22.81
N ASP A 27 -7.51 6.79 -23.54
CA ASP A 27 -7.22 6.16 -24.82
C ASP A 27 -6.83 7.13 -25.94
N SER A 28 -5.85 6.71 -26.75
CA SER A 28 -5.77 7.08 -28.15
C SER A 28 -5.04 6.00 -28.96
N GLY A 29 -5.75 5.28 -29.82
CA GLY A 29 -5.15 4.42 -30.84
C GLY A 29 -5.96 3.17 -31.17
N GLY A 30 -6.92 3.29 -32.10
CA GLY A 30 -7.76 2.18 -32.50
C GLY A 30 -6.98 1.08 -33.22
N LYS A 31 -6.94 -0.12 -32.59
CA LYS A 31 -6.76 -1.40 -33.29
C LYS A 31 -8.14 -2.03 -33.44
N VAL A 32 -8.51 -2.36 -34.68
CA VAL A 32 -9.69 -3.18 -34.96
C VAL A 32 -9.45 -4.56 -34.35
N VAL A 33 -10.07 -4.82 -33.20
CA VAL A 33 -10.04 -6.12 -32.52
C VAL A 33 -11.30 -6.87 -32.98
N PHE A 34 -11.12 -8.03 -33.62
CA PHE A 34 -12.21 -8.97 -33.81
C PHE A 34 -12.72 -9.37 -32.42
N THR A 35 -13.93 -8.93 -32.09
CA THR A 35 -14.56 -9.24 -30.81
C THR A 35 -14.99 -10.71 -30.84
N THR A 36 -14.17 -11.60 -30.28
CA THR A 36 -14.71 -12.90 -29.82
C THR A 36 -15.74 -12.61 -28.74
N ALA A 37 -16.97 -13.10 -28.92
CA ALA A 37 -17.99 -13.02 -27.88
C ALA A 37 -17.48 -13.65 -26.57
N PHE A 38 -17.97 -13.17 -25.44
CA PHE A 38 -17.72 -13.83 -24.16
C PHE A 38 -18.32 -15.24 -24.15
N GLY A 39 -17.67 -16.17 -23.42
CA GLY A 39 -18.29 -17.43 -23.04
C GLY A 39 -19.52 -17.21 -22.17
N GLU A 40 -20.33 -18.26 -21.97
CA GLU A 40 -21.61 -18.16 -21.26
C GLU A 40 -21.47 -17.66 -19.83
N ASP A 41 -20.43 -18.09 -19.11
CA ASP A 41 -20.09 -17.76 -17.74
C ASP A 41 -18.82 -16.89 -17.61
N GLU A 42 -18.27 -16.41 -18.72
CA GLU A 42 -17.06 -15.59 -18.74
C GLU A 42 -17.34 -14.17 -18.27
N LEU A 43 -16.86 -13.85 -17.06
CA LEU A 43 -17.06 -12.53 -16.43
C LEU A 43 -16.10 -11.48 -17.01
N PHE A 44 -14.83 -11.83 -17.17
CA PHE A 44 -13.87 -10.93 -17.80
C PHE A 44 -12.76 -11.73 -18.51
N ARG A 45 -12.02 -11.02 -19.37
CA ARG A 45 -10.86 -11.56 -20.08
C ARG A 45 -9.68 -10.60 -19.99
N ILE A 46 -8.50 -11.14 -19.71
CA ILE A 46 -7.22 -10.41 -19.69
C ILE A 46 -6.24 -11.16 -20.58
N GLY A 47 -5.77 -10.52 -21.66
CA GLY A 47 -4.95 -11.18 -22.66
C GLY A 47 -5.64 -12.43 -23.21
N GLU A 48 -5.04 -13.57 -22.98
CA GLU A 48 -5.52 -14.90 -23.45
C GLU A 48 -6.29 -15.70 -22.38
N ILE A 49 -6.35 -15.22 -21.13
CA ILE A 49 -7.04 -15.95 -20.06
C ILE A 49 -8.36 -15.27 -19.68
N SER A 50 -9.29 -16.09 -19.25
CA SER A 50 -10.61 -15.67 -18.79
C SER A 50 -10.76 -15.90 -17.29
N CYS A 51 -11.66 -15.14 -16.68
CA CYS A 51 -12.22 -15.42 -15.37
C CYS A 51 -13.70 -15.73 -15.53
N THR A 52 -14.14 -16.83 -14.99
CA THR A 52 -15.56 -17.21 -14.98
C THR A 52 -16.29 -16.63 -13.80
N MET A 53 -17.63 -16.61 -13.86
CA MET A 53 -18.47 -16.20 -12.74
C MET A 53 -18.21 -17.04 -11.47
N PRO A 54 -18.12 -18.39 -11.54
CA PRO A 54 -17.79 -19.19 -10.36
C PRO A 54 -16.44 -18.86 -9.71
N GLU A 55 -15.38 -18.64 -10.52
CA GLU A 55 -14.07 -18.21 -9.99
C GLU A 55 -14.16 -16.89 -9.22
N TYR A 56 -14.88 -15.93 -9.78
CA TYR A 56 -15.12 -14.65 -9.15
C TYR A 56 -15.97 -14.78 -7.89
N MET A 57 -17.06 -15.56 -7.93
CA MET A 57 -17.95 -15.78 -6.78
C MET A 57 -17.22 -16.43 -5.60
N LEU A 58 -16.22 -17.29 -5.85
CA LEU A 58 -15.38 -17.83 -4.80
C LEU A 58 -14.64 -16.73 -4.04
N TYR A 59 -14.02 -15.78 -4.76
CA TYR A 59 -13.34 -14.63 -4.15
C TYR A 59 -14.31 -13.71 -3.41
N LEU A 60 -15.42 -13.35 -4.08
CA LEU A 60 -16.42 -12.46 -3.50
C LEU A 60 -17.04 -13.04 -2.22
N THR A 61 -17.43 -14.33 -2.24
CA THR A 61 -18.09 -14.98 -1.09
C THR A 61 -17.15 -15.08 0.11
N ASN A 62 -15.88 -15.47 -0.10
CA ASN A 62 -14.91 -15.49 1.00
C ASN A 62 -14.73 -14.09 1.60
N MET A 63 -14.57 -13.06 0.76
CA MET A 63 -14.45 -11.67 1.22
C MET A 63 -15.72 -11.19 1.93
N GLN A 64 -16.90 -11.48 1.38
CA GLN A 64 -18.19 -11.18 2.01
C GLN A 64 -18.24 -11.74 3.44
N ASN A 65 -17.94 -13.03 3.60
CA ASN A 65 -18.03 -13.70 4.88
C ASN A 65 -16.98 -13.21 5.88
N GLU A 66 -15.76 -12.86 5.44
CA GLU A 66 -14.77 -12.18 6.30
C GLU A 66 -15.30 -10.85 6.87
N TYR A 67 -15.98 -10.05 6.06
CA TYR A 67 -16.62 -8.81 6.52
C TYR A 67 -17.78 -9.12 7.48
N GLU A 68 -18.63 -10.08 7.16
CA GLU A 68 -19.75 -10.47 8.01
C GLU A 68 -19.34 -11.05 9.36
N ASP A 69 -18.26 -11.83 9.41
CA ASP A 69 -17.69 -12.38 10.64
C ASP A 69 -17.19 -11.28 11.61
N VAL A 70 -16.74 -10.15 11.08
CA VAL A 70 -16.22 -9.04 11.88
C VAL A 70 -17.30 -8.05 12.27
N PHE A 71 -18.19 -7.71 11.33
CA PHE A 71 -19.10 -6.57 11.44
C PHE A 71 -20.59 -6.97 11.47
N GLY A 72 -20.90 -8.23 11.16
CA GLY A 72 -22.26 -8.72 11.01
C GLY A 72 -22.88 -8.36 9.65
N THR A 73 -23.99 -9.03 9.30
CA THR A 73 -24.65 -8.92 7.99
C THR A 73 -25.22 -7.53 7.69
N GLN A 74 -25.52 -6.73 8.73
CA GLN A 74 -26.05 -5.36 8.58
C GLN A 74 -25.03 -4.39 7.95
N ILE A 75 -23.75 -4.77 7.83
CA ILE A 75 -22.73 -3.91 7.23
C ILE A 75 -23.05 -3.55 5.77
N TRP A 76 -23.79 -4.39 5.06
CA TRP A 76 -24.14 -4.19 3.65
C TRP A 76 -25.15 -3.07 3.42
N GLU A 77 -25.83 -2.60 4.48
CA GLU A 77 -26.73 -1.44 4.44
C GLU A 77 -25.97 -0.09 4.47
N LEU A 78 -24.66 -0.12 4.74
CA LEU A 78 -23.85 1.08 4.82
C LEU A 78 -23.60 1.66 3.43
N THR A 79 -23.78 2.98 3.34
CA THR A 79 -23.42 3.80 2.18
C THR A 79 -22.30 4.74 2.55
N TYR A 80 -21.38 4.93 1.62
CA TYR A 80 -20.29 5.90 1.75
C TYR A 80 -20.24 6.73 0.47
N GLU A 81 -20.39 8.05 0.61
CA GLU A 81 -20.55 8.96 -0.55
C GLU A 81 -21.72 8.51 -1.45
N ASP A 82 -21.45 8.24 -2.72
CA ASP A 82 -22.48 7.87 -3.72
C ASP A 82 -22.50 6.34 -4.01
N THR A 83 -21.83 5.49 -3.20
CA THR A 83 -21.73 4.05 -3.43
C THR A 83 -22.09 3.26 -2.17
N THR A 84 -22.47 2.00 -2.33
CA THR A 84 -22.71 1.08 -1.22
C THR A 84 -21.45 0.27 -0.89
N LEU A 85 -21.35 -0.18 0.37
CA LEU A 85 -20.25 -1.09 0.73
C LEU A 85 -20.27 -2.37 -0.10
N GLN A 86 -21.46 -2.86 -0.46
CA GLN A 86 -21.63 -4.02 -1.33
C GLN A 86 -20.98 -3.80 -2.70
N GLU A 87 -21.18 -2.63 -3.33
CA GLU A 87 -20.56 -2.30 -4.62
C GLU A 87 -19.03 -2.21 -4.48
N ASN A 88 -18.54 -1.56 -3.43
CA ASN A 88 -17.11 -1.48 -3.17
C ASN A 88 -16.45 -2.85 -2.99
N VAL A 89 -17.08 -3.76 -2.24
CA VAL A 89 -16.53 -5.12 -2.03
C VAL A 89 -16.53 -5.92 -3.31
N LYS A 90 -17.55 -5.78 -4.17
CA LYS A 90 -17.57 -6.40 -5.51
C LYS A 90 -16.41 -5.89 -6.36
N ASP A 91 -16.17 -4.58 -6.39
CA ASP A 91 -15.06 -3.99 -7.16
C ASP A 91 -13.69 -4.43 -6.61
N ILE A 92 -13.53 -4.51 -5.29
CA ILE A 92 -12.30 -5.00 -4.64
C ILE A 92 -12.05 -6.46 -5.03
N ALA A 93 -13.05 -7.34 -4.96
CA ALA A 93 -12.91 -8.74 -5.33
C ALA A 93 -12.55 -8.89 -6.83
N LEU A 94 -13.16 -8.07 -7.70
CA LEU A 94 -12.83 -8.03 -9.13
C LEU A 94 -11.37 -7.61 -9.36
N ALA A 95 -10.93 -6.56 -8.67
CA ALA A 95 -9.56 -6.07 -8.80
C ALA A 95 -8.54 -7.11 -8.31
N GLN A 96 -8.82 -7.80 -7.20
CA GLN A 96 -7.93 -8.84 -6.65
C GLN A 96 -7.76 -10.02 -7.60
N ILE A 97 -8.86 -10.59 -8.11
CA ILE A 97 -8.75 -11.73 -9.02
C ILE A 97 -8.16 -11.33 -10.38
N ALA A 98 -8.44 -10.10 -10.86
CA ALA A 98 -7.85 -9.58 -12.09
C ALA A 98 -6.34 -9.35 -11.95
N GLN A 99 -5.89 -8.86 -10.80
CA GLN A 99 -4.47 -8.72 -10.48
C GLN A 99 -3.78 -10.08 -10.41
N MET A 100 -4.35 -11.03 -9.69
CA MET A 100 -3.82 -12.39 -9.59
C MET A 100 -3.67 -13.03 -10.98
N LYS A 101 -4.69 -12.95 -11.83
CA LYS A 101 -4.64 -13.47 -13.19
C LYS A 101 -3.61 -12.74 -14.06
N SER A 102 -3.43 -11.43 -13.89
CA SER A 102 -2.39 -10.67 -14.59
C SER A 102 -0.97 -11.09 -14.15
N MET A 103 -0.78 -11.32 -12.83
CA MET A 103 0.50 -11.84 -12.29
C MET A 103 0.77 -13.27 -12.77
N TYR A 104 -0.25 -14.11 -12.86
CA TYR A 104 -0.13 -15.44 -13.45
C TYR A 104 0.30 -15.38 -14.92
N LEU A 105 -0.25 -14.46 -15.72
CA LEU A 105 0.20 -14.25 -17.10
C LEU A 105 1.66 -13.78 -17.15
N LEU A 106 2.08 -12.89 -16.24
CA LEU A 106 3.47 -12.48 -16.12
C LEU A 106 4.37 -13.65 -15.74
N ALA A 107 3.91 -14.53 -14.85
CA ALA A 107 4.63 -15.76 -14.50
C ALA A 107 4.81 -16.67 -15.73
N LYS A 108 3.80 -16.80 -16.57
CA LYS A 108 3.88 -17.56 -17.84
C LYS A 108 4.87 -16.91 -18.82
N GLU A 109 4.82 -15.57 -18.99
CA GLU A 109 5.76 -14.85 -19.86
C GLU A 109 7.23 -15.02 -19.38
N LYS A 110 7.42 -15.07 -18.08
CA LYS A 110 8.75 -15.27 -17.46
C LYS A 110 9.13 -16.74 -17.27
N GLU A 111 8.34 -17.66 -17.79
CA GLU A 111 8.56 -19.11 -17.73
C GLU A 111 8.72 -19.66 -16.30
N VAL A 112 8.04 -19.03 -15.33
CA VAL A 112 8.02 -19.48 -13.94
C VAL A 112 7.23 -20.78 -13.85
N THR A 113 7.81 -21.80 -13.19
CA THR A 113 7.22 -23.12 -13.05
C THR A 113 7.12 -23.55 -11.60
N LEU A 114 6.19 -24.46 -11.32
CA LEU A 114 6.08 -25.14 -10.04
C LEU A 114 7.02 -26.35 -10.01
N GLN A 115 7.49 -26.67 -8.81
CA GLN A 115 8.22 -27.92 -8.56
C GLN A 115 7.22 -29.05 -8.25
N ALA A 116 7.60 -30.31 -8.48
CA ALA A 116 6.74 -31.47 -8.25
C ALA A 116 6.15 -31.52 -6.82
N GLY A 117 6.93 -31.17 -5.80
CA GLY A 117 6.44 -31.11 -4.41
C GLY A 117 5.48 -29.95 -4.13
N GLU A 118 5.50 -28.88 -4.95
CA GLU A 118 4.55 -27.76 -4.84
C GLU A 118 3.20 -28.15 -5.47
N GLU A 119 3.23 -28.85 -6.61
CA GLU A 119 2.02 -29.36 -7.26
C GLU A 119 1.25 -30.31 -6.35
N GLU A 120 1.94 -31.23 -5.67
CA GLU A 120 1.32 -32.15 -4.71
C GLU A 120 0.68 -31.36 -3.54
N ARG A 121 1.37 -30.37 -2.99
CA ARG A 121 0.84 -29.52 -1.92
C ARG A 121 -0.38 -28.73 -2.36
N LEU A 122 -0.39 -28.21 -3.59
CA LEU A 122 -1.54 -27.49 -4.15
C LEU A 122 -2.76 -28.42 -4.27
N ALA A 123 -2.56 -29.66 -4.72
CA ALA A 123 -3.64 -30.64 -4.79
C ALA A 123 -4.22 -30.97 -3.40
N LEU A 124 -3.35 -31.11 -2.38
CA LEU A 124 -3.78 -31.31 -0.99
C LEU A 124 -4.54 -30.10 -0.44
N ALA A 125 -4.05 -28.89 -0.68
CA ALA A 125 -4.72 -27.66 -0.26
C ALA A 125 -6.10 -27.52 -0.92
N ALA A 126 -6.20 -27.76 -2.23
CA ALA A 126 -7.46 -27.72 -2.97
C ALA A 126 -8.47 -28.76 -2.45
N GLN A 127 -8.00 -29.95 -2.16
CA GLN A 127 -8.82 -31.01 -1.56
C GLN A 127 -9.29 -30.63 -0.15
N GLU A 128 -8.39 -30.08 0.69
CA GLU A 128 -8.72 -29.66 2.05
C GLU A 128 -9.81 -28.58 2.03
N TYR A 129 -9.62 -27.55 1.20
CA TYR A 129 -10.61 -26.47 1.09
C TYR A 129 -11.94 -26.98 0.54
N TYR A 130 -11.94 -27.75 -0.55
CA TYR A 130 -13.16 -28.31 -1.12
C TYR A 130 -13.93 -29.18 -0.12
N ASN A 131 -13.23 -30.00 0.66
CA ASN A 131 -13.85 -30.87 1.69
C ASN A 131 -14.38 -30.08 2.90
N SER A 132 -13.94 -28.85 3.12
CA SER A 132 -14.46 -27.99 4.18
C SER A 132 -15.79 -27.33 3.81
N LEU A 133 -16.15 -27.30 2.54
CA LEU A 133 -17.35 -26.66 2.03
C LEU A 133 -18.59 -27.55 2.19
N SER A 134 -19.70 -26.93 2.52
CA SER A 134 -21.02 -27.55 2.46
C SER A 134 -21.50 -27.70 1.00
N GLN A 135 -22.45 -28.60 0.75
CA GLN A 135 -23.07 -28.72 -0.56
C GLN A 135 -23.76 -27.43 -1.00
N THR A 136 -24.35 -26.68 -0.06
CA THR A 136 -24.97 -25.38 -0.34
C THR A 136 -23.96 -24.35 -0.83
N GLU A 137 -22.75 -24.31 -0.26
CA GLU A 137 -21.67 -23.43 -0.68
C GLU A 137 -21.16 -23.78 -2.07
N ILE A 138 -20.94 -25.07 -2.34
CA ILE A 138 -20.49 -25.56 -3.64
C ILE A 138 -21.50 -25.17 -4.74
N GLU A 139 -22.80 -25.42 -4.50
CA GLU A 139 -23.86 -25.08 -5.46
C GLU A 139 -24.07 -23.59 -5.64
N ALA A 140 -24.05 -22.82 -4.54
CA ALA A 140 -24.26 -21.37 -4.58
C ALA A 140 -23.14 -20.62 -5.32
N MET A 141 -21.88 -21.05 -5.17
CA MET A 141 -20.74 -20.49 -5.89
C MET A 141 -20.52 -21.14 -7.26
N GLY A 142 -21.08 -22.33 -7.52
CA GLY A 142 -20.89 -23.10 -8.76
C GLY A 142 -19.48 -23.64 -8.94
N ILE A 143 -18.79 -24.00 -7.86
CA ILE A 143 -17.36 -24.35 -7.86
C ILE A 143 -17.11 -25.85 -7.84
N SER A 144 -15.93 -26.25 -8.31
CA SER A 144 -15.44 -27.62 -8.27
C SER A 144 -14.04 -27.69 -7.66
N GLN A 145 -13.63 -28.89 -7.23
CA GLN A 145 -12.28 -29.11 -6.72
C GLN A 145 -11.20 -28.77 -7.77
N ASP A 146 -11.43 -29.10 -9.03
CA ASP A 146 -10.50 -28.82 -10.12
C ASP A 146 -10.32 -27.30 -10.33
N MET A 147 -11.41 -26.53 -10.21
CA MET A 147 -11.33 -25.07 -10.30
C MET A 147 -10.56 -24.48 -9.13
N ILE A 148 -10.75 -24.98 -7.91
CA ILE A 148 -9.98 -24.57 -6.74
C ILE A 148 -8.49 -24.87 -6.95
N LEU A 149 -8.16 -26.04 -7.45
CA LEU A 149 -6.78 -26.41 -7.77
C LEU A 149 -6.18 -25.48 -8.83
N GLN A 150 -6.95 -25.13 -9.86
CA GLN A 150 -6.52 -24.17 -10.88
C GLN A 150 -6.23 -22.80 -10.25
N LEU A 151 -7.14 -22.27 -9.44
CA LEU A 151 -6.97 -20.96 -8.80
C LEU A 151 -5.77 -20.95 -7.83
N TYR A 152 -5.56 -22.01 -7.06
CA TYR A 152 -4.38 -22.13 -6.21
C TYR A 152 -3.08 -22.24 -7.01
N THR A 153 -3.12 -22.91 -8.17
CA THR A 153 -1.99 -22.99 -9.09
C THR A 153 -1.64 -21.63 -9.66
N GLU A 154 -2.64 -20.89 -10.15
CA GLU A 154 -2.49 -19.54 -10.66
C GLU A 154 -1.94 -18.59 -9.58
N TYR A 155 -2.46 -18.69 -8.35
CA TYR A 155 -2.03 -17.90 -7.22
C TYR A 155 -0.58 -18.20 -6.80
N ALA A 156 -0.19 -19.49 -6.76
CA ALA A 156 1.17 -19.90 -6.46
C ALA A 156 2.17 -19.37 -7.49
N LEU A 157 1.84 -19.45 -8.77
CA LEU A 157 2.69 -18.92 -9.84
C LEU A 157 2.77 -17.39 -9.78
N ALA A 158 1.67 -16.71 -9.44
CA ALA A 158 1.64 -15.28 -9.21
C ALA A 158 2.56 -14.86 -8.04
N GLN A 159 2.56 -15.60 -6.94
CA GLN A 159 3.51 -15.37 -5.83
C GLN A 159 4.96 -15.61 -6.24
N LYS A 160 5.22 -16.69 -6.96
CA LYS A 160 6.60 -17.04 -7.40
C LYS A 160 7.18 -16.00 -8.36
N VAL A 161 6.39 -15.43 -9.27
CA VAL A 161 6.89 -14.35 -10.14
C VAL A 161 7.21 -13.09 -9.36
N TYR A 162 6.39 -12.75 -8.36
CA TYR A 162 6.69 -11.66 -7.43
C TYR A 162 8.02 -11.92 -6.71
N GLU A 163 8.19 -13.07 -6.06
CA GLU A 163 9.41 -13.46 -5.36
C GLU A 163 10.63 -13.44 -6.28
N MET A 164 10.50 -13.94 -7.51
CA MET A 164 11.57 -13.93 -8.50
C MET A 164 12.02 -12.52 -8.84
N ILE A 165 11.08 -11.59 -9.05
CA ILE A 165 11.40 -10.19 -9.37
C ILE A 165 12.06 -9.51 -8.18
N VAL A 166 11.46 -9.61 -6.99
CA VAL A 166 11.98 -8.92 -5.79
C VAL A 166 13.28 -9.52 -5.26
N SER A 167 13.57 -10.80 -5.56
CA SER A 167 14.85 -11.42 -5.20
C SER A 167 16.07 -10.81 -5.90
N GLN A 168 15.84 -10.06 -6.99
CA GLN A 168 16.90 -9.35 -7.74
C GLN A 168 17.21 -7.98 -7.13
N VAL A 169 16.39 -7.51 -6.19
CA VAL A 169 16.62 -6.24 -5.50
C VAL A 169 17.79 -6.39 -4.54
N ASN A 170 18.76 -5.46 -4.64
CA ASN A 170 19.88 -5.44 -3.69
C ASN A 170 19.36 -5.13 -2.27
N PRO A 171 19.49 -6.04 -1.30
CA PRO A 171 19.04 -5.83 0.08
C PRO A 171 19.99 -4.96 0.91
N GLU A 172 21.18 -4.61 0.38
CA GLU A 172 22.16 -3.81 1.10
C GLU A 172 21.75 -2.33 1.07
N ILE A 173 21.44 -1.81 2.25
CA ILE A 173 21.20 -0.38 2.48
C ILE A 173 22.29 0.14 3.40
N SER A 174 22.98 1.19 2.98
CA SER A 174 23.99 1.82 3.81
C SER A 174 23.40 2.51 5.02
N ASP A 175 24.19 2.65 6.08
CA ASP A 175 23.79 3.43 7.26
C ASP A 175 23.49 4.90 6.88
N ASP A 176 24.27 5.46 5.95
CA ASP A 176 24.08 6.84 5.50
C ASP A 176 22.79 7.04 4.72
N GLU A 177 22.37 6.07 3.91
CA GLU A 177 21.10 6.12 3.18
C GLU A 177 19.89 6.05 4.10
N ALA A 178 19.95 5.20 5.14
CA ALA A 178 18.86 4.99 6.10
C ALA A 178 18.96 5.87 7.34
N ARG A 179 20.04 6.68 7.44
CA ARG A 179 20.37 7.47 8.61
C ARG A 179 19.21 8.33 9.08
N THR A 180 18.94 8.24 10.38
CA THR A 180 18.04 9.13 11.08
C THR A 180 18.83 9.99 12.03
N VAL A 181 18.58 11.29 11.99
CA VAL A 181 19.10 12.29 12.91
C VAL A 181 18.00 12.72 13.87
N ILE A 182 18.37 13.01 15.11
CA ILE A 182 17.43 13.58 16.09
C ILE A 182 17.75 15.08 16.22
N VAL A 183 16.74 15.90 16.01
CA VAL A 183 16.87 17.36 16.06
C VAL A 183 15.83 18.01 16.97
N GLU A 184 16.16 19.20 17.44
CA GLU A 184 15.21 20.16 17.99
C GLU A 184 15.19 21.41 17.12
N GLN A 185 14.03 22.03 16.95
CA GLN A 185 13.87 23.19 16.08
C GLN A 185 13.11 24.33 16.74
N ILE A 186 13.44 25.55 16.33
CA ILE A 186 12.66 26.76 16.59
C ILE A 186 12.25 27.34 15.24
N VAL A 187 10.96 27.56 15.06
CA VAL A 187 10.38 28.04 13.81
C VAL A 187 9.61 29.33 14.07
N LEU A 188 9.90 30.36 13.29
CA LEU A 188 9.05 31.54 13.17
C LEU A 188 8.42 31.54 11.78
N LYS A 189 7.08 31.44 11.73
CA LYS A 189 6.31 31.34 10.48
C LYS A 189 6.32 32.68 9.73
N THR A 190 6.29 32.62 8.41
CA THR A 190 6.17 33.75 7.51
C THR A 190 4.82 33.86 6.84
N SER A 191 3.92 32.94 7.19
CA SER A 191 2.54 32.88 6.68
C SER A 191 1.60 32.32 7.75
N THR A 192 0.31 32.51 7.55
CA THR A 192 -0.76 31.90 8.34
C THR A 192 -1.80 31.27 7.40
N LYS A 193 -2.80 30.60 7.96
CA LYS A 193 -3.94 30.07 7.19
C LYS A 193 -5.23 30.78 7.60
N ASP A 194 -6.07 31.08 6.61
CA ASP A 194 -7.42 31.54 6.85
C ASP A 194 -8.36 30.41 7.31
N TYR A 195 -9.64 30.75 7.56
CA TYR A 195 -10.66 29.77 7.98
C TYR A 195 -11.01 28.75 6.91
N GLU A 196 -10.65 29.02 5.65
CA GLU A 196 -10.86 28.13 4.50
C GLU A 196 -9.61 27.29 4.21
N GLY A 197 -8.50 27.52 4.95
CA GLY A 197 -7.23 26.83 4.81
C GLY A 197 -6.28 27.42 3.76
N ASN A 198 -6.62 28.58 3.17
CA ASN A 198 -5.74 29.28 2.22
C ASN A 198 -4.55 29.90 2.94
N VAL A 199 -3.36 29.83 2.34
CA VAL A 199 -2.15 30.44 2.89
C VAL A 199 -2.19 31.97 2.67
N ILE A 200 -1.99 32.72 3.76
CA ILE A 200 -1.84 34.18 3.76
C ILE A 200 -0.42 34.51 4.16
N GLU A 201 0.37 35.01 3.21
CA GLU A 201 1.73 35.46 3.44
C GLU A 201 1.76 36.71 4.33
N TYR A 202 2.76 36.77 5.21
CA TYR A 202 3.02 37.99 5.97
C TYR A 202 3.62 39.11 5.07
N SER A 203 3.49 40.36 5.48
CA SER A 203 4.12 41.47 4.78
C SER A 203 5.64 41.38 4.86
N ASP A 204 6.34 41.98 3.89
CA ASP A 204 7.81 42.01 3.91
C ASP A 204 8.38 42.61 5.20
N ALA A 205 7.72 43.63 5.77
CA ALA A 205 8.09 44.23 7.05
C ALA A 205 7.97 43.20 8.19
N THR A 206 6.89 42.43 8.25
CA THR A 206 6.68 41.38 9.27
C THR A 206 7.66 40.23 9.09
N LYS A 207 7.95 39.82 7.84
CA LYS A 207 8.96 38.79 7.56
C LYS A 207 10.36 39.26 8.03
N GLU A 208 10.71 40.51 7.82
CA GLU A 208 11.98 41.06 8.30
C GLU A 208 12.05 41.11 9.84
N GLU A 209 10.95 41.46 10.52
CA GLU A 209 10.87 41.35 11.98
C GLU A 209 11.07 39.90 12.47
N CYS A 210 10.45 38.93 11.81
CA CYS A 210 10.67 37.50 12.11
C CYS A 210 12.13 37.10 11.90
N ARG A 211 12.75 37.58 10.81
CA ARG A 211 14.15 37.29 10.49
C ARG A 211 15.10 37.85 11.56
N GLN A 212 14.89 39.08 12.01
CA GLN A 212 15.69 39.70 13.09
C GLN A 212 15.49 38.93 14.40
N LYS A 213 14.26 38.60 14.73
CA LYS A 213 13.94 37.88 15.97
C LYS A 213 14.55 36.46 15.98
N ILE A 214 14.53 35.70 14.86
CA ILE A 214 15.14 34.40 14.83
C ILE A 214 16.67 34.45 14.95
N GLN A 215 17.31 35.52 14.43
CA GLN A 215 18.73 35.77 14.63
C GLN A 215 19.08 36.03 16.09
N GLU A 216 18.31 36.86 16.80
CA GLU A 216 18.49 37.09 18.23
C GLU A 216 18.34 35.76 19.03
N ILE A 217 17.34 34.96 18.68
CA ILE A 217 17.14 33.67 19.33
C ILE A 217 18.32 32.74 19.05
N ARG A 218 18.87 32.75 17.81
CA ARG A 218 20.06 31.96 17.48
C ARG A 218 21.27 32.40 18.31
N GLU A 219 21.49 33.70 18.46
CA GLU A 219 22.60 34.20 19.31
C GLU A 219 22.46 33.72 20.76
N MET A 220 21.23 33.69 21.31
CA MET A 220 20.98 33.10 22.61
C MET A 220 21.26 31.60 22.64
N ALA A 221 20.85 30.87 21.60
CA ALA A 221 21.03 29.43 21.51
C ALA A 221 22.51 28.99 21.43
N VAL A 222 23.35 29.77 20.74
CA VAL A 222 24.80 29.49 20.61
C VAL A 222 25.64 30.04 21.71
N SER A 223 25.13 30.96 22.55
CA SER A 223 25.86 31.55 23.68
C SER A 223 26.23 30.56 24.77
N GLY A 224 25.48 29.43 24.88
CA GLY A 224 25.62 28.44 25.94
C GLY A 224 25.02 28.88 27.29
N GLU A 225 24.38 30.07 27.37
CA GLU A 225 23.72 30.56 28.56
C GLU A 225 22.29 30.08 28.73
N TYR A 226 21.68 29.60 27.61
CA TYR A 226 20.28 29.21 27.55
C TYR A 226 20.17 27.77 27.03
N ASP A 227 19.22 27.03 27.61
CA ASP A 227 18.87 25.72 27.08
C ASP A 227 18.05 25.85 25.78
N PHE A 228 18.42 25.08 24.73
CA PHE A 228 17.75 25.15 23.43
C PHE A 228 16.28 24.73 23.51
N THR A 229 15.98 23.68 24.31
CA THR A 229 14.61 23.20 24.47
C THR A 229 13.72 24.23 25.15
N GLU A 230 14.28 24.99 26.14
CA GLU A 230 13.55 26.09 26.80
C GLU A 230 13.30 27.26 25.83
N LEU A 231 14.29 27.61 25.00
CA LEU A 231 14.11 28.62 23.95
C LEU A 231 13.05 28.16 22.94
N ALA A 232 13.09 26.89 22.51
CA ALA A 232 12.12 26.35 21.60
C ALA A 232 10.71 26.37 22.17
N GLY A 233 10.51 25.95 23.39
CA GLY A 233 9.23 26.06 24.10
C GLY A 233 8.68 27.44 24.28
N LYS A 234 9.57 28.47 24.29
CA LYS A 234 9.19 29.86 24.46
C LYS A 234 8.91 30.61 23.16
N TYR A 235 9.63 30.27 22.10
CA TYR A 235 9.66 31.10 20.88
C TYR A 235 9.19 30.34 19.63
N SER A 236 9.23 29.01 19.58
CA SER A 236 8.80 28.29 18.41
C SER A 236 7.29 28.42 18.19
N GLU A 237 6.91 28.63 16.95
CA GLU A 237 5.50 28.65 16.49
C GLU A 237 5.04 27.29 15.96
N GLU A 238 5.92 26.27 16.03
CA GLU A 238 5.57 24.87 15.78
C GLU A 238 5.39 24.11 17.10
N ASP A 239 4.34 23.27 17.14
CA ASP A 239 4.04 22.43 18.33
C ASP A 239 5.07 21.33 18.55
N THR A 240 5.66 20.82 17.45
CA THR A 240 6.67 19.76 17.52
C THR A 240 8.07 20.37 17.54
N ILE A 241 8.65 20.44 18.73
CA ILE A 241 10.01 20.95 18.92
C ILE A 241 11.05 19.91 18.55
N ARG A 242 10.87 18.65 18.95
CA ARG A 242 11.83 17.54 18.75
C ARG A 242 11.29 16.53 17.76
N SER A 243 12.10 16.17 16.77
CA SER A 243 11.76 15.19 15.75
C SER A 243 12.95 14.30 15.38
N SER A 244 12.62 13.13 14.84
CA SER A 244 13.57 12.25 14.16
C SER A 244 13.36 12.40 12.67
N LEU A 245 14.40 12.75 11.94
CA LEU A 245 14.37 13.02 10.50
C LEU A 245 15.22 12.00 9.75
N LYS A 246 14.66 11.37 8.72
CA LYS A 246 15.38 10.62 7.68
C LYS A 246 15.41 11.43 6.38
N LYS A 247 16.25 11.03 5.43
CA LYS A 247 16.27 11.64 4.10
C LYS A 247 14.90 11.52 3.43
N GLY A 248 14.38 12.62 2.90
CA GLY A 248 13.06 12.74 2.29
C GLY A 248 11.95 13.23 3.23
N ASP A 249 12.21 13.42 4.53
CA ASP A 249 11.21 13.87 5.50
C ASP A 249 11.03 15.40 5.54
N ALA A 250 12.06 16.16 5.14
CA ALA A 250 12.05 17.60 5.14
C ALA A 250 12.31 18.19 3.73
N SER A 251 12.16 19.51 3.59
CA SER A 251 12.53 20.18 2.34
C SER A 251 14.04 20.08 2.09
N PRO A 252 14.51 20.04 0.84
CA PRO A 252 15.94 19.91 0.52
C PRO A 252 16.82 20.91 1.25
N ILE A 253 16.37 22.17 1.40
CA ILE A 253 17.14 23.22 2.08
C ILE A 253 17.34 22.94 3.58
N ILE A 254 16.37 22.27 4.21
CA ILE A 254 16.47 21.84 5.61
C ILE A 254 17.34 20.60 5.71
N GLU A 255 17.14 19.62 4.81
CA GLU A 255 17.89 18.37 4.81
C GLU A 255 19.39 18.60 4.63
N ASP A 256 19.80 19.42 3.66
CA ASP A 256 21.19 19.74 3.39
C ASP A 256 21.92 20.26 4.64
N VAL A 257 21.21 21.05 5.47
CA VAL A 257 21.80 21.56 6.72
C VAL A 257 21.75 20.50 7.82
N VAL A 258 20.61 19.86 8.04
CA VAL A 258 20.41 18.94 9.19
C VAL A 258 21.33 17.74 9.16
N PHE A 259 21.58 17.19 7.97
CA PHE A 259 22.45 16.01 7.83
C PHE A 259 23.95 16.33 7.88
N ASP A 260 24.33 17.60 7.81
CA ASP A 260 25.71 18.08 7.94
C ASP A 260 26.07 18.56 9.36
N LEU A 261 25.06 18.81 10.24
CA LEU A 261 25.29 19.22 11.63
C LEU A 261 25.97 18.13 12.45
N GLU A 262 26.91 18.53 13.30
CA GLU A 262 27.47 17.68 14.36
C GLU A 262 26.53 17.63 15.59
N THR A 263 26.72 16.63 16.45
CA THR A 263 25.96 16.54 17.70
C THR A 263 26.18 17.81 18.56
N ASP A 264 25.09 18.37 19.09
CA ASP A 264 25.02 19.63 19.83
C ASP A 264 25.24 20.91 19.01
N GLU A 265 25.50 20.81 17.73
CA GLU A 265 25.62 21.96 16.84
C GLU A 265 24.25 22.60 16.55
N VAL A 266 24.25 23.94 16.51
CA VAL A 266 23.09 24.77 16.14
C VAL A 266 23.33 25.38 14.76
N SER A 267 22.38 25.20 13.85
CA SER A 267 22.45 25.70 12.47
C SER A 267 22.52 27.21 12.39
N GLU A 268 22.93 27.74 11.23
CA GLU A 268 22.57 29.10 10.81
C GLU A 268 21.04 29.21 10.66
N VAL A 269 20.54 30.44 10.52
CA VAL A 269 19.13 30.69 10.20
C VAL A 269 18.84 30.14 8.81
N ILE A 270 17.88 29.21 8.70
CA ILE A 270 17.41 28.62 7.44
C ILE A 270 16.12 29.32 7.07
N GLU A 271 16.04 29.84 5.85
CA GLU A 271 14.81 30.39 5.27
C GLU A 271 14.15 29.31 4.39
N SER A 272 12.90 28.98 4.69
CA SER A 272 12.09 28.03 3.94
C SER A 272 10.76 28.66 3.49
N GLU A 273 9.98 27.92 2.71
CA GLU A 273 8.63 28.35 2.33
C GLU A 273 7.69 28.54 3.52
N THR A 274 7.94 27.87 4.64
CA THR A 274 7.09 27.92 5.84
C THR A 274 7.54 28.95 6.87
N GLY A 275 8.77 29.43 6.79
CA GLY A 275 9.32 30.42 7.71
C GLY A 275 10.83 30.32 7.91
N TYR A 276 11.29 30.93 9.00
CA TYR A 276 12.67 30.91 9.45
C TYR A 276 12.87 29.83 10.51
N HIS A 277 13.93 29.05 10.35
CA HIS A 277 14.25 27.92 11.23
C HIS A 277 15.65 28.08 11.82
N ILE A 278 15.83 27.67 13.07
CA ILE A 278 17.12 27.28 13.63
C ILE A 278 16.96 25.86 14.19
N ILE A 279 17.95 25.02 13.94
CA ILE A 279 17.89 23.60 14.25
C ILE A 279 19.12 23.21 15.04
N LYS A 280 18.91 22.52 16.17
CA LYS A 280 19.97 21.90 16.95
C LYS A 280 19.99 20.39 16.70
N CYS A 281 21.13 19.86 16.32
CA CYS A 281 21.34 18.42 16.25
C CYS A 281 21.52 17.85 17.66
N ILE A 282 20.64 16.94 18.05
CA ILE A 282 20.72 16.22 19.33
C ILE A 282 21.48 14.91 19.17
N SER A 283 21.35 14.26 18.01
CA SER A 283 22.10 13.06 17.64
C SER A 283 22.21 12.95 16.14
N THR A 284 23.40 12.75 15.64
CA THR A 284 23.68 12.51 14.22
C THR A 284 23.27 11.12 13.75
N TYR A 285 22.92 10.23 14.69
CA TYR A 285 22.63 8.83 14.39
C TYR A 285 21.72 8.20 15.45
N ASP A 286 20.52 7.79 15.03
CA ASP A 286 19.64 6.92 15.80
C ASP A 286 19.72 5.50 15.23
N LYS A 287 20.43 4.61 15.90
CA LYS A 287 20.63 3.24 15.44
C LYS A 287 19.32 2.47 15.26
N ALA A 288 18.41 2.56 16.22
CA ALA A 288 17.17 1.79 16.21
C ALA A 288 16.26 2.24 15.03
N GLN A 289 16.16 3.56 14.84
CA GLN A 289 15.37 4.09 13.74
C GLN A 289 16.05 3.86 12.38
N THR A 290 17.37 3.97 12.30
CA THR A 290 18.14 3.67 11.08
C THR A 290 17.97 2.21 10.66
N ASP A 291 18.06 1.27 11.60
CA ASP A 291 17.83 -0.15 11.32
C ASP A 291 16.37 -0.41 10.85
N ALA A 292 15.38 0.26 11.45
CA ALA A 292 14.00 0.20 10.99
C ALA A 292 13.80 0.78 9.59
N ASN A 293 14.44 1.92 9.28
CA ASN A 293 14.37 2.55 7.96
C ASN A 293 14.96 1.66 6.86
N LYS A 294 16.04 0.92 7.14
CA LYS A 294 16.58 -0.05 6.17
C LYS A 294 15.55 -1.04 5.70
N LEU A 295 14.73 -1.56 6.63
CA LEU A 295 13.66 -2.49 6.27
C LEU A 295 12.59 -1.81 5.39
N VAL A 296 12.24 -0.57 5.71
CA VAL A 296 11.27 0.20 4.91
C VAL A 296 11.81 0.44 3.50
N ILE A 297 13.05 0.89 3.37
CA ILE A 297 13.70 1.16 2.07
C ILE A 297 13.78 -0.12 1.22
N ILE A 298 14.11 -1.27 1.83
CA ILE A 298 14.13 -2.56 1.11
C ILE A 298 12.74 -2.89 0.57
N GLU A 299 11.70 -2.73 1.37
CA GLU A 299 10.33 -3.02 0.94
C GLU A 299 9.84 -2.02 -0.14
N GLU A 300 10.21 -0.76 -0.04
CA GLU A 300 9.94 0.25 -1.08
C GLU A 300 10.64 -0.10 -2.40
N ARG A 301 11.92 -0.48 -2.38
CA ARG A 301 12.65 -0.93 -3.55
C ARG A 301 12.06 -2.18 -4.19
N LYS A 302 11.63 -3.14 -3.38
CA LYS A 302 10.94 -4.35 -3.87
C LYS A 302 9.63 -3.99 -4.57
N LYS A 303 8.85 -3.10 -3.95
CA LYS A 303 7.58 -2.61 -4.49
C LYS A 303 7.79 -1.87 -5.81
N GLU A 304 8.79 -1.01 -5.88
CA GLU A 304 9.13 -0.26 -7.10
C GLU A 304 9.58 -1.20 -8.22
N ALA A 305 10.52 -2.11 -7.93
CA ALA A 305 11.03 -3.07 -8.90
C ALA A 305 9.91 -3.96 -9.46
N PHE A 306 9.03 -4.45 -8.59
CA PHE A 306 7.86 -5.21 -9.04
C PHE A 306 6.89 -4.34 -9.82
N GLY A 307 6.58 -3.12 -9.36
CA GLY A 307 5.67 -2.19 -10.02
C GLY A 307 6.12 -1.87 -11.45
N MET A 308 7.40 -1.58 -11.66
CA MET A 308 7.96 -1.31 -12.99
C MET A 308 7.75 -2.50 -13.97
N GLU A 309 8.06 -3.71 -13.54
CA GLU A 309 7.89 -4.92 -14.35
C GLU A 309 6.42 -5.23 -14.62
N TYR A 310 5.59 -5.15 -13.58
CA TYR A 310 4.16 -5.42 -13.66
C TYR A 310 3.44 -4.42 -14.55
N ASP A 311 3.67 -3.10 -14.38
CA ASP A 311 3.02 -2.06 -15.15
C ASP A 311 3.44 -2.12 -16.62
N ALA A 312 4.72 -2.35 -16.91
CA ALA A 312 5.22 -2.55 -18.25
C ALA A 312 4.57 -3.75 -18.96
N PHE A 313 4.30 -4.83 -18.22
CA PHE A 313 3.62 -6.02 -18.72
C PHE A 313 2.12 -5.75 -18.95
N VAL A 314 1.43 -5.28 -17.91
CA VAL A 314 -0.03 -5.10 -17.89
C VAL A 314 -0.50 -4.06 -18.90
N SER A 315 0.34 -3.03 -19.21
CA SER A 315 0.03 -2.03 -20.23
C SER A 315 -0.15 -2.61 -21.65
N LYS A 316 0.38 -3.79 -21.90
CA LYS A 316 0.28 -4.50 -23.19
C LYS A 316 -0.95 -5.40 -23.29
N LEU A 317 -1.62 -5.68 -22.15
CA LEU A 317 -2.72 -6.63 -22.10
C LEU A 317 -4.05 -5.97 -22.48
N ALA A 318 -4.78 -6.61 -23.38
CA ALA A 318 -6.17 -6.26 -23.63
C ALA A 318 -7.04 -6.76 -22.47
N ARG A 319 -7.93 -5.91 -21.96
CA ARG A 319 -8.85 -6.22 -20.88
C ARG A 319 -10.29 -5.99 -21.35
N LYS A 320 -11.17 -6.90 -21.02
CA LYS A 320 -12.60 -6.82 -21.36
C LYS A 320 -13.43 -7.33 -20.19
N LEU A 321 -14.44 -6.57 -19.80
CA LEU A 321 -15.44 -6.96 -18.81
C LEU A 321 -16.75 -7.30 -19.52
N ASN A 322 -17.44 -8.34 -19.10
CA ASN A 322 -18.77 -8.68 -19.54
C ASN A 322 -19.79 -7.91 -18.70
N ASP A 323 -20.12 -6.69 -19.15
CA ASP A 323 -21.04 -5.77 -18.44
C ASP A 323 -22.39 -6.42 -18.11
N LYS A 324 -22.86 -7.35 -18.94
CA LYS A 324 -24.14 -8.03 -18.70
C LYS A 324 -24.04 -8.96 -17.48
N LEU A 325 -23.00 -9.77 -17.41
CA LEU A 325 -22.76 -10.63 -16.25
C LEU A 325 -22.38 -9.83 -15.01
N TRP A 326 -21.55 -8.79 -15.16
CA TRP A 326 -21.17 -7.94 -14.05
C TRP A 326 -22.38 -7.31 -13.34
N LYS A 327 -23.36 -6.84 -14.10
CA LYS A 327 -24.61 -6.28 -13.54
C LYS A 327 -25.50 -7.30 -12.81
N SER A 328 -25.30 -8.59 -13.05
CA SER A 328 -26.02 -9.67 -12.36
C SER A 328 -25.29 -10.22 -11.13
N VAL A 329 -24.10 -9.71 -10.83
CA VAL A 329 -23.36 -10.11 -9.63
C VAL A 329 -24.06 -9.58 -8.38
N GLU A 330 -24.40 -10.49 -7.48
CA GLU A 330 -24.99 -10.18 -6.17
C GLU A 330 -24.24 -10.95 -5.07
N LEU A 331 -24.29 -10.44 -3.84
CA LEU A 331 -23.81 -11.16 -2.66
C LEU A 331 -24.69 -12.38 -2.38
N ILE A 332 -24.12 -13.43 -1.80
CA ILE A 332 -24.87 -14.64 -1.44
C ILE A 332 -25.37 -14.49 0.00
N HIS A 333 -26.66 -14.29 0.17
CA HIS A 333 -27.31 -14.12 1.48
C HIS A 333 -28.00 -15.43 1.96
N LEU A 334 -27.29 -16.56 1.83
CA LEU A 334 -27.78 -17.85 2.34
C LEU A 334 -27.15 -18.14 3.71
N GLN A 335 -27.96 -18.52 4.69
CA GLN A 335 -27.53 -18.72 6.07
C GLN A 335 -26.44 -19.78 6.23
N ASP A 336 -26.40 -20.78 5.32
CA ASP A 336 -25.46 -21.88 5.32
C ASP A 336 -24.21 -21.64 4.44
N VAL A 337 -24.05 -20.42 3.89
CA VAL A 337 -22.85 -20.01 3.13
C VAL A 337 -21.98 -19.14 4.02
N LYS A 338 -20.91 -19.70 4.56
CA LYS A 338 -20.06 -19.06 5.58
C LYS A 338 -18.56 -19.19 5.31
N THR A 339 -18.17 -19.81 4.19
CA THR A 339 -16.74 -20.01 3.90
C THR A 339 -16.01 -18.68 3.77
N SER A 340 -14.88 -18.56 4.48
CA SER A 340 -13.95 -17.42 4.46
C SER A 340 -12.49 -17.88 4.47
N SER A 341 -12.24 -19.19 4.34
CA SER A 341 -10.93 -19.79 4.59
C SER A 341 -10.12 -20.12 3.33
N PHE A 342 -10.52 -19.63 2.14
CA PHE A 342 -9.84 -19.96 0.89
C PHE A 342 -8.33 -19.65 0.94
N PHE A 343 -7.95 -18.44 1.32
CA PHE A 343 -6.55 -18.08 1.44
C PHE A 343 -5.88 -18.63 2.70
N GLU A 344 -6.63 -18.83 3.78
CA GLU A 344 -6.10 -19.43 5.01
C GLU A 344 -5.63 -20.88 4.76
N VAL A 345 -6.44 -21.68 4.07
CA VAL A 345 -6.07 -23.07 3.70
C VAL A 345 -4.86 -23.08 2.78
N TYR A 346 -4.81 -22.19 1.77
CA TYR A 346 -3.63 -22.06 0.93
C TYR A 346 -2.37 -21.77 1.76
N ASN A 347 -2.41 -20.73 2.61
CA ASN A 347 -1.27 -20.27 3.41
C ASN A 347 -0.80 -21.34 4.44
N LYS A 348 -1.68 -22.22 4.90
CA LYS A 348 -1.31 -23.35 5.74
C LYS A 348 -0.37 -24.32 5.01
N HIS A 349 -0.58 -24.55 3.71
CA HIS A 349 0.25 -25.41 2.86
C HIS A 349 1.47 -24.67 2.28
N PHE A 350 1.39 -23.34 2.15
CA PHE A 350 2.43 -22.45 1.63
C PHE A 350 2.68 -21.31 2.60
N PRO A 351 3.30 -21.59 3.78
CA PRO A 351 3.57 -20.53 4.75
C PRO A 351 4.57 -19.52 4.17
N VAL A 352 4.25 -18.22 4.30
CA VAL A 352 5.19 -17.14 3.99
C VAL A 352 6.26 -17.15 5.09
N ASN A 353 7.53 -17.29 4.71
CA ASN A 353 8.68 -17.29 5.61
C ASN A 353 9.05 -15.87 6.05
#